data_4ef500b62283ce3c102daff944cc6dec
#
_entry.id   4ef500b62283ce3c102daff944cc6dec
#
_cell.length_a   1.000
_cell.length_b   1.000
_cell.length_c   1.000
_cell.angle_alpha   90.00
_cell.angle_beta   90.00
_cell.angle_gamma   90.00
#
_symmetry.space_group_name_H-M   'P 1'
#
loop_
_entity.id
_entity.type
_entity.pdbx_description
1 polymer ?
#
loop_
_entity_poly.entity_id
_entity_poly.type
_entity_poly.pdbx_seq_one_letter_code
_entity_poly.pdbx_strand_id
1 'polypeptide(L)'
;MDVDVEVVRSMDELLNNAFYMGIEKSASGSISVNPGLGFGAEKHDPGIYKLMHEIYDNLSFINQDGTVNKTPSPIMNTEYLETLGFKREDREQTVEGIHIYPSECFCPKNFETAEIHCTDKTYSIHHFDASWYTSHEKKWHVMRQKLAQKIGFEKSNFVFELLPIRLVGRIYKSGWKEAWKRAKKHF
;
A
#
# COMPACT_ATOMS: atom_id res chain seq x y z
N MET A 1 6.44 -7.69 -8.52
CA MET A 1 5.03 -8.09 -8.28
C MET A 1 5.00 -8.94 -7.04
N ASP A 2 4.13 -8.63 -6.10
CA ASP A 2 3.98 -9.37 -4.85
C ASP A 2 3.36 -10.75 -5.11
N VAL A 3 3.53 -11.69 -4.17
CA VAL A 3 3.07 -13.09 -4.33
C VAL A 3 1.55 -13.26 -4.24
N ASP A 4 0.86 -12.24 -3.76
CA ASP A 4 -0.61 -12.17 -3.62
C ASP A 4 -1.27 -11.29 -4.69
N VAL A 5 -0.61 -11.15 -5.84
CA VAL A 5 -1.17 -10.51 -7.04
C VAL A 5 -1.68 -11.56 -8.01
N GLU A 6 -2.97 -11.48 -8.34
CA GLU A 6 -3.63 -12.28 -9.36
C GLU A 6 -3.64 -11.52 -10.69
N VAL A 7 -3.10 -12.14 -11.75
CA VAL A 7 -3.16 -11.60 -13.12
C VAL A 7 -4.45 -12.05 -13.79
N VAL A 8 -5.29 -11.09 -14.21
CA VAL A 8 -6.62 -11.37 -14.80
C VAL A 8 -6.69 -11.05 -16.29
N ARG A 9 -5.67 -10.37 -16.83
CA ARG A 9 -5.56 -10.02 -18.25
C ARG A 9 -4.11 -10.11 -18.72
N SER A 10 -3.88 -10.38 -20.02
CA SER A 10 -2.52 -10.29 -20.60
C SER A 10 -1.91 -8.93 -20.36
N MET A 11 -0.63 -8.93 -19.98
CA MET A 11 0.18 -7.74 -19.77
C MET A 11 1.00 -7.34 -21.02
N ASP A 12 0.77 -7.96 -22.17
CA ASP A 12 1.56 -7.72 -23.39
C ASP A 12 1.53 -6.25 -23.83
N GLU A 13 0.38 -5.58 -23.68
CA GLU A 13 0.23 -4.17 -24.01
C GLU A 13 1.15 -3.26 -23.18
N LEU A 14 1.47 -3.67 -21.93
CA LEU A 14 2.34 -2.91 -21.04
C LEU A 14 3.79 -2.89 -21.53
N LEU A 15 4.20 -3.89 -22.33
CA LEU A 15 5.54 -3.99 -22.92
C LEU A 15 5.85 -2.88 -23.93
N ASN A 16 4.85 -2.08 -24.32
CA ASN A 16 5.07 -0.88 -25.13
C ASN A 16 5.68 0.29 -24.35
N ASN A 17 5.78 0.17 -23.01
CA ASN A 17 6.40 1.19 -22.16
C ASN A 17 7.80 0.73 -21.75
N ALA A 18 8.77 1.62 -21.90
CA ALA A 18 10.14 1.34 -21.44
C ALA A 18 10.20 1.10 -19.93
N PHE A 19 9.39 1.82 -19.15
CA PHE A 19 9.23 1.59 -17.70
C PHE A 19 7.81 1.96 -17.26
N TYR A 20 7.15 1.07 -16.50
CA TYR A 20 5.82 1.34 -15.94
C TYR A 20 5.68 0.90 -14.49
N MET A 21 4.76 1.56 -13.76
CA MET A 21 4.38 1.27 -12.38
C MET A 21 2.86 1.48 -12.20
N GLY A 22 2.32 1.05 -11.07
CA GLY A 22 0.90 1.20 -10.73
C GLY A 22 0.63 2.03 -9.48
N ILE A 23 -0.52 2.70 -9.47
CA ILE A 23 -1.06 3.43 -8.31
C ILE A 23 -1.83 2.48 -7.40
N GLU A 24 -1.59 2.62 -6.09
CA GLU A 24 -2.45 2.12 -5.01
C GLU A 24 -3.25 3.27 -4.42
N LYS A 25 -4.56 3.05 -4.24
CA LYS A 25 -5.47 4.03 -3.66
C LYS A 25 -6.16 3.46 -2.42
N SER A 26 -6.08 4.18 -1.30
CA SER A 26 -6.77 3.84 -0.07
C SER A 26 -8.24 4.31 -0.07
N ALA A 27 -9.07 3.78 0.84
CA ALA A 27 -10.45 4.27 1.05
C ALA A 27 -10.50 5.71 1.56
N SER A 28 -9.45 6.20 2.22
CA SER A 28 -9.31 7.61 2.63
C SER A 28 -8.93 8.55 1.48
N GLY A 29 -8.69 8.01 0.27
CA GLY A 29 -8.25 8.78 -0.89
C GLY A 29 -6.73 9.02 -0.97
N SER A 30 -5.95 8.43 -0.08
CA SER A 30 -4.48 8.47 -0.18
C SER A 30 -4.00 7.75 -1.44
N ILE A 31 -3.07 8.35 -2.15
CA ILE A 31 -2.49 7.86 -3.40
C ILE A 31 -1.02 7.57 -3.18
N SER A 32 -0.58 6.38 -3.59
CA SER A 32 0.83 6.01 -3.62
C SER A 32 1.17 5.18 -4.87
N VAL A 33 2.40 5.25 -5.33
CA VAL A 33 2.93 4.38 -6.39
C VAL A 33 3.54 3.17 -5.70
N ASN A 34 2.99 1.99 -5.98
CA ASN A 34 3.38 0.75 -5.33
C ASN A 34 4.02 -0.24 -6.32
N PRO A 35 5.34 -0.48 -6.23
CA PRO A 35 6.00 -1.47 -7.10
C PRO A 35 5.55 -2.91 -6.83
N GLY A 36 4.97 -3.21 -5.67
CA GLY A 36 4.44 -4.52 -5.33
C GLY A 36 3.24 -4.94 -6.19
N LEU A 37 2.45 -4.00 -6.70
CA LEU A 37 1.33 -4.27 -7.59
C LEU A 37 1.78 -4.89 -8.92
N GLY A 38 2.92 -4.44 -9.40
CA GLY A 38 3.54 -4.83 -10.65
C GLY A 38 4.26 -3.63 -11.26
N PHE A 39 5.45 -3.89 -11.75
CA PHE A 39 6.18 -2.95 -12.59
C PHE A 39 6.90 -3.73 -13.68
N GLY A 40 7.19 -3.06 -14.77
CA GLY A 40 8.05 -3.56 -15.83
C GLY A 40 9.01 -2.49 -16.27
N ALA A 41 10.22 -2.90 -16.63
CA ALA A 41 11.20 -2.02 -17.22
C ALA A 41 11.97 -2.78 -18.31
N GLU A 42 12.36 -2.05 -19.37
CA GLU A 42 13.29 -2.60 -20.36
C GLU A 42 14.62 -2.97 -19.72
N LYS A 43 15.28 -3.94 -20.31
CA LYS A 43 16.63 -4.33 -19.85
C LYS A 43 17.56 -3.12 -19.91
N HIS A 44 18.22 -2.81 -18.79
CA HIS A 44 19.11 -1.67 -18.64
C HIS A 44 18.44 -0.29 -18.73
N ASP A 45 17.14 -0.21 -18.47
CA ASP A 45 16.47 1.07 -18.39
C ASP A 45 17.12 1.98 -17.34
N PRO A 46 17.53 3.21 -17.72
CA PRO A 46 18.21 4.10 -16.78
C PRO A 46 17.29 4.66 -15.70
N GLY A 47 15.97 4.71 -15.94
CA GLY A 47 14.99 5.22 -15.00
C GLY A 47 14.84 4.33 -13.79
N ILE A 48 14.70 2.99 -14.00
CA ILE A 48 14.64 2.04 -12.88
C ILE A 48 15.94 2.02 -12.08
N TYR A 49 17.09 2.09 -12.77
CA TYR A 49 18.38 2.12 -12.12
C TYR A 49 18.52 3.35 -11.21
N LYS A 50 18.21 4.53 -11.75
CA LYS A 50 18.21 5.80 -11.00
C LYS A 50 17.26 5.75 -9.81
N LEU A 51 16.02 5.30 -10.00
CA LEU A 51 15.03 5.17 -8.94
C LEU A 51 15.54 4.29 -7.80
N MET A 52 16.12 3.13 -8.12
CA MET A 52 16.65 2.23 -7.10
C MET A 52 17.80 2.86 -6.31
N HIS A 53 18.73 3.53 -6.97
CA HIS A 53 19.87 4.16 -6.30
C HIS A 53 19.43 5.34 -5.44
N GLU A 54 18.59 6.23 -5.94
CA GLU A 54 18.11 7.40 -5.18
C GLU A 54 17.31 7.00 -3.93
N ILE A 55 16.53 5.93 -4.00
CA ILE A 55 15.71 5.48 -2.86
C ILE A 55 16.54 4.64 -1.87
N TYR A 56 17.39 3.73 -2.34
CA TYR A 56 17.92 2.66 -1.48
C TYR A 56 19.40 2.81 -1.09
N ASP A 57 20.23 3.57 -1.82
CA ASP A 57 21.67 3.68 -1.51
C ASP A 57 21.92 4.35 -0.15
N ASN A 58 21.06 5.28 0.25
CA ASN A 58 21.15 5.99 1.51
C ASN A 58 20.16 5.47 2.58
N LEU A 59 19.43 4.39 2.28
CA LEU A 59 18.46 3.82 3.19
C LEU A 59 19.14 2.99 4.28
N SER A 60 19.01 3.42 5.54
CA SER A 60 19.40 2.60 6.68
C SER A 60 18.25 1.70 7.12
N PHE A 61 18.51 0.39 7.26
CA PHE A 61 17.56 -0.55 7.86
C PHE A 61 17.41 -0.37 9.37
N ILE A 62 18.41 0.24 10.00
CA ILE A 62 18.39 0.55 11.44
C ILE A 62 18.39 2.06 11.60
N ASN A 63 17.40 2.57 12.31
CA ASN A 63 17.31 3.99 12.69
C ASN A 63 18.40 4.36 13.69
N GLN A 64 18.66 5.65 13.87
CA GLN A 64 19.66 6.16 14.83
C GLN A 64 19.36 5.72 16.27
N ASP A 65 18.11 5.46 16.62
CA ASP A 65 17.67 4.96 17.93
C ASP A 65 17.78 3.44 18.10
N GLY A 66 18.32 2.72 17.10
CA GLY A 66 18.47 1.28 17.09
C GLY A 66 17.20 0.51 16.70
N THR A 67 16.10 1.17 16.34
CA THR A 67 14.89 0.51 15.85
C THR A 67 15.00 0.17 14.35
N VAL A 68 14.22 -0.85 13.92
CA VAL A 68 14.15 -1.20 12.51
C VAL A 68 13.36 -0.13 11.75
N ASN A 69 13.90 0.36 10.63
CA ASN A 69 13.18 1.20 9.70
C ASN A 69 12.08 0.37 9.01
N LYS A 70 10.83 0.80 9.18
CA LYS A 70 9.64 0.12 8.65
C LYS A 70 8.91 0.96 7.61
N THR A 71 9.57 1.96 7.03
CA THR A 71 8.95 2.78 5.97
C THR A 71 8.58 1.89 4.79
N PRO A 72 7.31 1.82 4.41
CA PRO A 72 6.87 1.00 3.30
C PRO A 72 7.43 1.48 1.97
N SER A 73 7.78 0.56 1.09
CA SER A 73 8.27 0.84 -0.27
C SER A 73 7.36 1.80 -1.05
N PRO A 74 6.01 1.67 -1.03
CA PRO A 74 5.14 2.61 -1.72
C PRO A 74 5.33 4.08 -1.29
N ILE A 75 5.60 4.33 -0.01
CA ILE A 75 5.85 5.70 0.48
C ILE A 75 7.12 6.26 -0.15
N MET A 76 8.23 5.52 -0.06
CA MET A 76 9.53 5.95 -0.58
C MET A 76 9.50 6.18 -2.10
N ASN A 77 8.87 5.26 -2.85
CA ASN A 77 8.73 5.41 -4.30
C ASN A 77 7.88 6.63 -4.66
N THR A 78 6.79 6.87 -3.93
CA THR A 78 5.92 8.01 -4.19
C THR A 78 6.62 9.33 -3.93
N GLU A 79 7.30 9.47 -2.78
CA GLU A 79 8.05 10.67 -2.41
C GLU A 79 9.14 10.98 -3.44
N TYR A 80 9.87 9.97 -3.90
CA TYR A 80 10.86 10.16 -4.95
C TYR A 80 10.22 10.62 -6.27
N LEU A 81 9.14 9.97 -6.72
CA LEU A 81 8.44 10.34 -7.94
C LEU A 81 7.83 11.76 -7.88
N GLU A 82 7.41 12.23 -6.70
CA GLU A 82 6.96 13.61 -6.49
C GLU A 82 8.08 14.62 -6.78
N THR A 83 9.33 14.29 -6.45
CA THR A 83 10.48 15.17 -6.80
C THR A 83 10.69 15.28 -8.31
N LEU A 84 10.20 14.30 -9.07
CA LEU A 84 10.25 14.27 -10.53
C LEU A 84 8.99 14.85 -11.19
N GLY A 85 7.98 15.27 -10.39
CA GLY A 85 6.76 15.89 -10.90
C GLY A 85 5.50 15.03 -10.86
N PHE A 86 5.54 13.83 -10.25
CA PHE A 86 4.34 13.02 -9.99
C PHE A 86 3.36 13.78 -9.10
N LYS A 87 2.08 13.70 -9.43
CA LYS A 87 0.98 14.25 -8.63
C LYS A 87 0.18 13.12 -8.01
N ARG A 88 -0.18 13.24 -6.72
CA ARG A 88 -1.04 12.27 -6.03
C ARG A 88 -2.49 12.32 -6.52
N GLU A 89 -2.66 12.02 -7.78
CA GLU A 89 -3.96 11.93 -8.47
C GLU A 89 -4.09 10.53 -9.07
N ASP A 90 -5.26 9.90 -8.88
CA ASP A 90 -5.55 8.57 -9.42
C ASP A 90 -5.90 8.66 -10.90
N ARG A 91 -4.91 8.93 -11.71
CA ARG A 91 -4.98 9.00 -13.17
C ARG A 91 -3.66 8.61 -13.80
N GLU A 92 -3.72 8.30 -15.06
CA GLU A 92 -2.54 8.01 -15.86
C GLU A 92 -1.62 9.23 -15.93
N GLN A 93 -0.32 9.00 -15.70
CA GLN A 93 0.71 10.03 -15.73
C GLN A 93 1.99 9.46 -16.34
N THR A 94 2.80 10.32 -16.96
CA THR A 94 4.17 9.97 -17.37
C THR A 94 5.13 10.95 -16.72
N VAL A 95 6.11 10.42 -15.99
CA VAL A 95 7.08 11.21 -15.22
C VAL A 95 8.48 10.71 -15.55
N GLU A 96 9.32 11.57 -16.16
CA GLU A 96 10.68 11.21 -16.57
C GLU A 96 10.76 9.88 -17.37
N GLY A 97 9.78 9.63 -18.25
CA GLY A 97 9.69 8.39 -19.02
C GLY A 97 9.06 7.20 -18.29
N ILE A 98 8.76 7.32 -17.00
CA ILE A 98 8.07 6.31 -16.23
C ILE A 98 6.56 6.46 -16.45
N HIS A 99 5.91 5.44 -17.00
CA HIS A 99 4.47 5.42 -17.19
C HIS A 99 3.77 4.91 -15.93
N ILE A 100 2.93 5.74 -15.31
CA ILE A 100 2.25 5.41 -14.05
C ILE A 100 0.77 5.23 -14.32
N TYR A 101 0.29 4.00 -14.16
CA TYR A 101 -1.09 3.59 -14.39
C TYR A 101 -1.98 3.88 -13.19
N PRO A 102 -3.26 4.26 -13.41
CA PRO A 102 -4.23 4.47 -12.35
C PRO A 102 -4.54 3.17 -11.57
N SER A 103 -5.12 3.32 -10.39
CA SER A 103 -5.39 2.19 -9.48
C SER A 103 -6.29 1.11 -10.09
N GLU A 104 -7.21 1.46 -10.99
CA GLU A 104 -8.08 0.49 -11.68
C GLU A 104 -7.30 -0.57 -12.48
N CYS A 105 -6.04 -0.26 -12.89
CA CYS A 105 -5.25 -1.17 -13.73
C CYS A 105 -4.62 -2.32 -12.93
N PHE A 106 -4.11 -2.06 -11.71
CA PHE A 106 -3.36 -3.06 -10.94
C PHE A 106 -3.87 -3.26 -9.51
N CYS A 107 -4.67 -2.33 -8.98
CA CYS A 107 -5.15 -2.34 -7.60
C CYS A 107 -6.65 -2.00 -7.51
N PRO A 108 -7.53 -2.76 -8.20
CA PRO A 108 -8.98 -2.53 -8.15
C PRO A 108 -9.59 -2.91 -6.81
N LYS A 109 -8.86 -3.60 -5.93
CA LYS A 109 -9.28 -3.98 -4.58
C LYS A 109 -8.86 -2.92 -3.58
N ASN A 110 -9.81 -2.50 -2.76
CA ASN A 110 -9.53 -1.58 -1.67
C ASN A 110 -9.10 -2.36 -0.41
N PHE A 111 -7.95 -1.96 0.18
CA PHE A 111 -7.41 -2.61 1.38
C PHE A 111 -8.33 -2.51 2.60
N GLU A 112 -8.94 -1.34 2.81
CA GLU A 112 -9.74 -1.06 4.01
C GLU A 112 -11.16 -1.63 3.94
N THR A 113 -11.74 -1.72 2.72
CA THR A 113 -13.12 -2.20 2.55
C THR A 113 -13.20 -3.60 1.96
N ALA A 114 -12.11 -4.11 1.40
CA ALA A 114 -12.04 -5.35 0.62
C ALA A 114 -12.97 -5.40 -0.61
N GLU A 115 -13.55 -4.26 -1.01
CA GLU A 115 -14.32 -4.15 -2.25
C GLU A 115 -13.40 -4.25 -3.46
N ILE A 116 -13.89 -4.91 -4.51
CA ILE A 116 -13.15 -5.09 -5.77
C ILE A 116 -13.97 -4.48 -6.90
N HIS A 117 -13.38 -3.54 -7.64
CA HIS A 117 -13.99 -2.86 -8.78
C HIS A 117 -13.14 -3.04 -10.04
N CYS A 118 -13.23 -4.22 -10.65
CA CYS A 118 -12.55 -4.49 -11.92
C CYS A 118 -13.25 -3.78 -13.08
N THR A 119 -12.45 -3.29 -14.02
CA THR A 119 -12.89 -2.73 -15.30
C THR A 119 -12.23 -3.50 -16.46
N ASP A 120 -12.53 -3.10 -17.69
CA ASP A 120 -11.87 -3.60 -18.89
C ASP A 120 -10.37 -3.22 -18.97
N LYS A 121 -9.93 -2.27 -18.15
CA LYS A 121 -8.54 -1.85 -18.02
C LYS A 121 -7.75 -2.61 -16.94
N THR A 122 -8.41 -3.46 -16.15
CA THR A 122 -7.75 -4.18 -15.05
C THR A 122 -6.86 -5.29 -15.59
N TYR A 123 -5.57 -5.24 -15.27
CA TYR A 123 -4.56 -6.26 -15.59
C TYR A 123 -4.36 -7.24 -14.45
N SER A 124 -4.39 -6.74 -13.21
CA SER A 124 -4.17 -7.57 -12.03
C SER A 124 -4.93 -7.07 -10.80
N ILE A 125 -5.07 -7.96 -9.82
CA ILE A 125 -5.71 -7.69 -8.53
C ILE A 125 -4.71 -8.00 -7.43
N HIS A 126 -4.34 -7.01 -6.63
CA HIS A 126 -3.57 -7.22 -5.41
C HIS A 126 -4.51 -7.62 -4.27
N HIS A 127 -4.32 -8.81 -3.73
CA HIS A 127 -5.26 -9.38 -2.74
C HIS A 127 -5.06 -8.85 -1.33
N PHE A 128 -3.92 -8.25 -1.02
CA PHE A 128 -3.60 -7.72 0.31
C PHE A 128 -3.68 -8.78 1.42
N ASP A 129 -3.06 -9.94 1.20
CA ASP A 129 -3.08 -11.06 2.14
C ASP A 129 -2.43 -10.74 3.48
N ALA A 130 -1.72 -9.62 3.56
CA ALA A 130 -1.09 -9.10 4.77
C ALA A 130 -0.36 -10.22 5.53
N SER A 131 0.56 -10.91 4.84
CA SER A 131 1.28 -12.08 5.36
C SER A 131 2.08 -11.77 6.63
N TRP A 132 2.49 -10.51 6.80
CA TRP A 132 3.19 -9.99 7.98
C TRP A 132 2.27 -9.72 9.19
N TYR A 133 0.94 -9.81 9.03
CA TYR A 133 0.01 -9.68 10.14
C TYR A 133 -0.03 -10.96 10.95
N THR A 134 -0.07 -10.82 12.28
CA THR A 134 -0.43 -11.92 13.17
C THR A 134 -1.87 -12.38 12.94
N SER A 135 -2.21 -13.59 13.39
CA SER A 135 -3.59 -14.08 13.29
C SER A 135 -4.62 -13.17 13.98
N HIS A 136 -4.23 -12.46 15.03
CA HIS A 136 -5.08 -11.49 15.71
C HIS A 136 -5.26 -10.20 14.90
N GLU A 137 -4.19 -9.69 14.31
CA GLU A 137 -4.26 -8.52 13.44
C GLU A 137 -5.11 -8.78 12.20
N LYS A 138 -4.97 -9.96 11.58
CA LYS A 138 -5.83 -10.37 10.45
C LYS A 138 -7.31 -10.39 10.83
N LYS A 139 -7.66 -11.01 11.97
CA LYS A 139 -9.06 -11.04 12.43
C LYS A 139 -9.61 -9.63 12.69
N TRP A 140 -8.79 -8.75 13.30
CA TRP A 140 -9.17 -7.37 13.55
C TRP A 140 -9.37 -6.60 12.25
N HIS A 141 -8.49 -6.79 11.28
CA HIS A 141 -8.59 -6.17 9.97
C HIS A 141 -9.86 -6.62 9.23
N VAL A 142 -10.13 -7.92 9.17
CA VAL A 142 -11.37 -8.46 8.56
C VAL A 142 -12.63 -7.91 9.23
N MET A 143 -12.62 -7.74 10.56
CA MET A 143 -13.76 -7.14 11.27
C MET A 143 -13.98 -5.67 10.85
N ARG A 144 -12.90 -4.90 10.69
CA ARG A 144 -12.97 -3.52 10.19
C ARG A 144 -13.53 -3.48 8.76
N GLN A 145 -13.03 -4.33 7.87
CA GLN A 145 -13.53 -4.44 6.49
C GLN A 145 -15.03 -4.75 6.44
N LYS A 146 -15.49 -5.74 7.21
CA LYS A 146 -16.91 -6.11 7.28
C LYS A 146 -17.79 -4.98 7.80
N LEU A 147 -17.29 -4.18 8.73
CA LEU A 147 -18.04 -3.01 9.21
C LEU A 147 -18.05 -1.91 8.15
N ALA A 148 -16.91 -1.65 7.50
CA ALA A 148 -16.80 -0.66 6.43
C ALA A 148 -17.76 -0.96 5.27
N GLN A 149 -17.88 -2.23 4.86
CA GLN A 149 -18.85 -2.67 3.85
C GLN A 149 -20.31 -2.42 4.27
N LYS A 150 -20.63 -2.51 5.57
CA LYS A 150 -22.01 -2.35 6.05
C LYS A 150 -22.44 -0.89 6.24
N ILE A 151 -21.57 -0.04 6.75
CA ILE A 151 -21.94 1.34 7.16
C ILE A 151 -21.11 2.41 6.44
N GLY A 152 -20.24 2.01 5.52
CA GLY A 152 -19.28 2.88 4.82
C GLY A 152 -17.97 3.07 5.60
N PHE A 153 -16.89 3.35 4.87
CA PHE A 153 -15.53 3.48 5.44
C PHE A 153 -15.44 4.56 6.52
N GLU A 154 -15.93 5.77 6.25
CA GLU A 154 -15.86 6.92 7.18
C GLU A 154 -16.53 6.62 8.54
N LYS A 155 -17.76 6.09 8.51
CA LYS A 155 -18.50 5.73 9.73
C LYS A 155 -17.81 4.59 10.48
N SER A 156 -17.33 3.58 9.75
CA SER A 156 -16.59 2.47 10.33
C SER A 156 -15.31 2.97 11.01
N ASN A 157 -14.55 3.82 10.34
CA ASN A 157 -13.32 4.37 10.89
C ASN A 157 -13.60 5.18 12.16
N PHE A 158 -14.62 6.03 12.17
CA PHE A 158 -15.07 6.76 13.36
C PHE A 158 -15.35 5.82 14.54
N VAL A 159 -16.09 4.72 14.30
CA VAL A 159 -16.41 3.72 15.35
C VAL A 159 -15.13 3.13 15.93
N PHE A 160 -14.15 2.76 15.09
CA PHE A 160 -12.89 2.17 15.54
C PHE A 160 -11.95 3.17 16.23
N GLU A 161 -12.12 4.46 16.02
CA GLU A 161 -11.37 5.51 16.71
C GLU A 161 -11.94 5.87 18.10
N LEU A 162 -13.16 5.42 18.45
CA LEU A 162 -13.69 5.61 19.80
C LEU A 162 -12.76 4.95 20.84
N LEU A 163 -12.49 5.68 21.94
CA LEU A 163 -11.51 5.29 22.95
C LEU A 163 -11.64 3.84 23.45
N PRO A 164 -12.82 3.34 23.84
CA PRO A 164 -12.96 1.95 24.31
C PRO A 164 -12.57 0.94 23.24
N ILE A 165 -12.98 1.18 22.00
CA ILE A 165 -12.71 0.27 20.87
C ILE A 165 -11.24 0.32 20.46
N ARG A 166 -10.60 1.49 20.49
CA ARG A 166 -9.15 1.62 20.29
C ARG A 166 -8.34 0.83 21.30
N LEU A 167 -8.75 0.87 22.57
CA LEU A 167 -8.10 0.08 23.63
C LEU A 167 -8.26 -1.43 23.39
N VAL A 168 -9.47 -1.88 23.07
CA VAL A 168 -9.72 -3.28 22.70
C VAL A 168 -8.87 -3.67 21.48
N GLY A 169 -8.81 -2.84 20.45
CA GLY A 169 -7.98 -3.08 19.27
C GLY A 169 -6.49 -3.20 19.59
N ARG A 170 -5.96 -2.37 20.48
CA ARG A 170 -4.57 -2.47 20.95
C ARG A 170 -4.31 -3.78 21.68
N ILE A 171 -5.20 -4.17 22.58
CA ILE A 171 -5.10 -5.44 23.32
C ILE A 171 -5.15 -6.62 22.33
N TYR A 172 -6.03 -6.55 21.35
CA TYR A 172 -6.21 -7.60 20.37
C TYR A 172 -4.98 -7.76 19.45
N LYS A 173 -4.36 -6.65 19.03
CA LYS A 173 -3.17 -6.64 18.16
C LYS A 173 -1.89 -7.05 18.88
N SER A 174 -1.62 -6.48 20.06
CA SER A 174 -0.34 -6.63 20.76
C SER A 174 -0.39 -7.57 21.95
N GLY A 175 -1.56 -8.09 22.30
CA GLY A 175 -1.78 -8.88 23.52
C GLY A 175 -1.86 -8.01 24.79
N TRP A 176 -2.52 -8.56 25.83
CA TRP A 176 -2.80 -7.85 27.08
C TRP A 176 -1.54 -7.32 27.79
N LYS A 177 -0.48 -8.13 27.84
CA LYS A 177 0.77 -7.75 28.53
C LYS A 177 1.45 -6.51 27.93
N GLU A 178 1.51 -6.44 26.59
CA GLU A 178 2.14 -5.33 25.89
C GLU A 178 1.26 -4.07 25.91
N ALA A 179 -0.05 -4.24 25.77
CA ALA A 179 -1.01 -3.14 25.90
C ALA A 179 -0.95 -2.50 27.29
N TRP A 180 -0.83 -3.33 28.35
CA TRP A 180 -0.69 -2.88 29.74
C TRP A 180 0.63 -2.15 30.02
N LYS A 181 1.75 -2.63 29.47
CA LYS A 181 3.05 -1.93 29.57
C LYS A 181 3.00 -0.53 28.96
N ARG A 182 2.34 -0.38 27.81
CA ARG A 182 2.21 0.92 27.15
C ARG A 182 1.24 1.86 27.89
N ALA A 183 0.17 1.33 28.45
CA ALA A 183 -0.73 2.11 29.29
C ALA A 183 -0.02 2.69 30.52
N LYS A 184 0.82 1.89 31.21
CA LYS A 184 1.60 2.33 32.37
C LYS A 184 2.65 3.40 32.07
N LYS A 185 3.07 3.61 30.83
CA LYS A 185 4.03 4.65 30.45
C LYS A 185 3.38 6.03 30.29
N HIS A 186 2.05 6.10 30.29
CA HIS A 186 1.28 7.34 30.09
C HIS A 186 0.55 7.78 31.37
N PHE A 187 0.76 7.10 32.50
CA PHE A 187 0.39 7.46 33.87
C PHE A 187 1.65 7.57 34.73
#